data_ff9c78d15ef99eaa6f3239a2f9b505fb
#
_entry.id   ff9c78d15ef99eaa6f3239a2f9b505fb
#
_cell.length_a   1.000
_cell.length_b   1.000
_cell.length_c   1.000
_cell.angle_alpha   90.00
_cell.angle_beta   90.00
_cell.angle_gamma   90.00
#
_symmetry.space_group_name_H-M   'P 1'
#
loop_
_entity.id
_entity.type
_entity.pdbx_description
1 polymer ?
#
loop_
_entity_poly.entity_id
_entity_poly.type
_entity_poly.pdbx_seq_one_letter_code
_entity_poly.pdbx_strand_id
1 'polypeptide(L)'
;MQGLARQVTALRPDLLNGDATVGELAWVWAKDVDALTPFWRHRMWFVDGRLAAWAWAYLPYRIPRGDGQVRESKEATLIWQTHPDRPELLAGILDWYDETADGADRLLTVQSADVPAQAIVAAHGYAFDEDAGSDSGSWSQFNMRELTDVPEPTLPEGFRFLTAADVPVADAVKAHRDAWHPSSFTETAFERVRRTWPYRADLHVLVQAPDGTLAATAIIWLDEATQTGEFEPVGTHREFRRQGLGTALQLHGMHRARAVGATRMFVACRGAPAHPAARGLYDGVGFRPLSRDLPQIKVVG
;
A
#
# COMPACT_ATOMS: atom_id res chain seq x y z
N MET A 1 -7.28 12.51 6.61
CA MET A 1 -6.76 11.80 5.44
C MET A 1 -7.63 10.60 5.08
N GLN A 2 -7.74 9.55 5.91
CA GLN A 2 -8.57 8.37 5.63
C GLN A 2 -10.03 8.67 5.25
N GLY A 3 -10.64 9.71 5.84
CA GLY A 3 -12.00 10.14 5.45
C GLY A 3 -12.11 10.61 4.00
N LEU A 4 -11.09 11.29 3.47
CA LEU A 4 -11.05 11.68 2.06
C LEU A 4 -10.74 10.47 1.16
N ALA A 5 -9.86 9.56 1.61
CA ALA A 5 -9.59 8.32 0.88
C ALA A 5 -10.87 7.50 0.62
N ARG A 6 -11.75 7.39 1.63
CA ARG A 6 -13.06 6.75 1.48
C ARG A 6 -13.97 7.45 0.47
N GLN A 7 -13.98 8.79 0.47
CA GLN A 7 -14.77 9.57 -0.50
C GLN A 7 -14.27 9.35 -1.94
N VAL A 8 -12.96 9.37 -2.15
CA VAL A 8 -12.35 9.08 -3.46
C VAL A 8 -12.70 7.68 -3.91
N THR A 9 -12.52 6.67 -3.05
CA THR A 9 -12.86 5.27 -3.36
C THR A 9 -14.34 5.09 -3.73
N ALA A 10 -15.25 5.84 -3.08
CA ALA A 10 -16.68 5.78 -3.37
C ALA A 10 -17.06 6.48 -4.69
N LEU A 11 -16.46 7.65 -4.97
CA LEU A 11 -16.81 8.48 -6.12
C LEU A 11 -16.08 8.08 -7.40
N ARG A 12 -14.81 7.70 -7.27
CA ARG A 12 -13.91 7.42 -8.39
C ARG A 12 -13.01 6.23 -8.03
N PRO A 13 -13.56 5.01 -8.03
CA PRO A 13 -12.77 3.81 -7.73
C PRO A 13 -11.61 3.60 -8.72
N ASP A 14 -11.69 4.14 -9.93
CA ASP A 14 -10.61 4.16 -10.92
C ASP A 14 -9.41 5.04 -10.52
N LEU A 15 -9.60 5.98 -9.58
CA LEU A 15 -8.55 6.81 -8.98
C LEU A 15 -8.06 6.27 -7.62
N LEU A 16 -8.40 5.03 -7.28
CA LEU A 16 -7.92 4.41 -6.05
C LEU A 16 -6.39 4.28 -6.13
N ASN A 17 -5.71 5.02 -5.26
CA ASN A 17 -4.26 5.09 -5.19
C ASN A 17 -3.74 4.21 -4.05
N GLY A 18 -2.85 3.26 -4.35
CA GLY A 18 -2.26 2.37 -3.37
C GLY A 18 -1.61 3.09 -2.19
N ASP A 19 -0.96 4.23 -2.44
CA ASP A 19 -0.30 5.02 -1.40
C ASP A 19 -1.26 5.84 -0.52
N ALA A 20 -2.53 5.95 -0.89
CA ALA A 20 -3.51 6.83 -0.26
C ALA A 20 -4.80 6.13 0.17
N THR A 21 -4.80 4.80 0.29
CA THR A 21 -5.93 4.02 0.81
C THR A 21 -6.10 4.20 2.31
N VAL A 22 -7.23 3.75 2.85
CA VAL A 22 -7.43 3.74 4.30
C VAL A 22 -6.46 2.79 5.01
N GLY A 23 -6.11 1.68 4.34
CA GLY A 23 -5.22 0.66 4.87
C GLY A 23 -3.76 1.10 4.82
N GLU A 24 -3.29 1.55 3.66
CA GLU A 24 -1.90 2.00 3.50
C GLU A 24 -1.57 3.18 4.41
N LEU A 25 -2.45 4.17 4.51
CA LEU A 25 -2.27 5.29 5.44
C LEU A 25 -2.14 4.82 6.90
N ALA A 26 -2.92 3.82 7.31
CA ALA A 26 -2.83 3.23 8.64
C ALA A 26 -1.52 2.44 8.81
N TRP A 27 -1.18 1.60 7.84
CA TRP A 27 -0.01 0.74 7.84
C TRP A 27 1.30 1.53 7.90
N VAL A 28 1.50 2.45 6.95
CA VAL A 28 2.74 3.24 6.84
C VAL A 28 2.93 4.11 8.07
N TRP A 29 1.88 4.81 8.51
CA TRP A 29 1.97 5.64 9.70
C TRP A 29 2.35 4.80 10.93
N ALA A 30 1.63 3.72 11.21
CA ALA A 30 1.84 2.91 12.42
C ALA A 30 3.21 2.23 12.43
N LYS A 31 3.67 1.78 11.27
CA LYS A 31 4.94 1.08 11.11
C LYS A 31 6.14 2.00 11.28
N ASP A 32 6.09 3.20 10.68
CA ASP A 32 7.26 4.05 10.47
C ASP A 32 7.29 5.32 11.36
N VAL A 33 6.25 5.61 12.17
CA VAL A 33 6.09 6.84 12.93
C VAL A 33 7.31 7.19 13.81
N ASP A 34 7.91 6.22 14.48
CA ASP A 34 9.07 6.48 15.36
C ASP A 34 10.32 6.90 14.56
N ALA A 35 10.52 6.26 13.41
CA ALA A 35 11.72 6.46 12.63
C ALA A 35 11.64 7.65 11.68
N LEU A 36 10.46 7.90 11.09
CA LEU A 36 10.31 8.85 9.98
C LEU A 36 9.57 10.13 10.34
N THR A 37 8.94 10.27 11.52
CA THR A 37 8.27 11.52 11.92
C THR A 37 9.14 12.78 11.74
N PRO A 38 10.46 12.79 12.04
CA PRO A 38 11.29 13.98 11.84
C PRO A 38 11.36 14.45 10.38
N PHE A 39 11.14 13.53 9.44
CA PHE A 39 11.23 13.75 8.00
C PHE A 39 9.87 13.92 7.32
N TRP A 40 8.79 13.79 8.05
CA TRP A 40 7.45 13.95 7.52
C TRP A 40 6.97 15.40 7.64
N ARG A 41 6.28 15.86 6.60
CA ARG A 41 5.55 17.12 6.60
C ARG A 41 4.15 16.85 6.07
N HIS A 42 3.14 17.43 6.72
CA HIS A 42 1.73 17.24 6.33
C HIS A 42 1.09 18.61 6.14
N ARG A 43 0.22 18.69 5.15
CA ARG A 43 -0.67 19.84 4.97
C ARG A 43 -2.06 19.39 4.55
N MET A 44 -3.07 20.10 4.98
CA MET A 44 -4.47 19.82 4.69
C MET A 44 -5.15 21.06 4.14
N TRP A 45 -5.97 20.89 3.11
CA TRP A 45 -6.74 21.95 2.50
C TRP A 45 -8.23 21.70 2.74
N PHE A 46 -8.92 22.73 3.25
CA PHE A 46 -10.34 22.66 3.56
C PHE A 46 -11.12 23.61 2.64
N VAL A 47 -12.24 23.13 2.13
CA VAL A 47 -13.22 23.91 1.35
C VAL A 47 -14.54 23.79 2.09
N ASP A 48 -15.17 24.91 2.42
CA ASP A 48 -16.42 24.99 3.19
C ASP A 48 -16.39 24.14 4.48
N GLY A 49 -15.25 24.17 5.20
CA GLY A 49 -15.04 23.42 6.45
C GLY A 49 -14.84 21.91 6.28
N ARG A 50 -14.79 21.39 5.05
CA ARG A 50 -14.56 19.97 4.75
C ARG A 50 -13.17 19.78 4.17
N LEU A 51 -12.51 18.69 4.57
CA LEU A 51 -11.21 18.30 4.01
C LEU A 51 -11.40 17.97 2.52
N ALA A 52 -10.76 18.75 1.65
CA ALA A 52 -10.84 18.61 0.20
C ALA A 52 -9.52 18.11 -0.43
N ALA A 53 -8.39 18.31 0.27
CA ALA A 53 -7.10 17.75 -0.16
C ALA A 53 -6.15 17.60 1.04
N TRP A 54 -5.17 16.73 0.89
CA TRP A 54 -4.07 16.59 1.81
C TRP A 54 -2.79 16.20 1.06
N ALA A 55 -1.66 16.51 1.69
CA ALA A 55 -0.33 16.12 1.25
C ALA A 55 0.49 15.59 2.43
N TRP A 56 1.30 14.60 2.15
CA TRP A 56 2.26 14.00 3.05
C TRP A 56 3.61 13.90 2.33
N ALA A 57 4.51 14.83 2.64
CA ALA A 57 5.85 14.86 2.09
C ALA A 57 6.83 14.12 3.02
N TYR A 58 7.68 13.33 2.42
CA TYR A 58 8.86 12.73 3.02
C TYR A 58 10.07 13.52 2.56
N LEU A 59 10.74 14.19 3.48
CA LEU A 59 12.00 14.85 3.18
C LEU A 59 13.13 13.82 3.08
N PRO A 60 14.26 14.13 2.42
CA PRO A 60 15.42 13.25 2.39
C PRO A 60 15.81 12.78 3.79
N TYR A 61 16.12 11.50 3.92
CA TYR A 61 16.46 10.93 5.21
C TYR A 61 17.52 9.85 5.11
N ARG A 62 18.22 9.65 6.23
CA ARG A 62 19.13 8.53 6.43
C ARG A 62 19.00 8.03 7.86
N ILE A 63 18.45 6.83 8.02
CA ILE A 63 18.18 6.24 9.33
C ILE A 63 18.80 4.84 9.45
N PRO A 64 19.29 4.44 10.64
CA PRO A 64 19.77 3.08 10.84
C PRO A 64 18.61 2.07 10.80
N ARG A 65 18.89 0.88 10.29
CA ARG A 65 18.03 -0.30 10.43
C ARG A 65 18.57 -1.18 11.51
N GLY A 66 17.68 -1.90 12.20
CA GLY A 66 18.07 -2.81 13.28
C GLY A 66 18.95 -4.01 12.86
N ASP A 67 19.14 -4.20 11.55
CA ASP A 67 20.01 -5.23 10.97
C ASP A 67 21.43 -4.72 10.62
N GLY A 68 21.79 -3.53 11.07
CA GLY A 68 23.07 -2.87 10.80
C GLY A 68 23.14 -2.18 9.43
N GLN A 69 22.07 -2.26 8.62
CA GLN A 69 21.96 -1.54 7.36
C GLN A 69 21.40 -0.13 7.57
N VAL A 70 21.42 0.67 6.51
CA VAL A 70 20.86 2.02 6.47
C VAL A 70 19.67 2.04 5.51
N ARG A 71 18.56 2.66 5.93
CA ARG A 71 17.48 3.06 5.04
C ARG A 71 17.64 4.54 4.74
N GLU A 72 17.76 4.89 3.47
CA GLU A 72 17.90 6.28 3.04
C GLU A 72 17.06 6.59 1.82
N SER A 73 16.68 7.84 1.68
CA SER A 73 16.20 8.48 0.46
C SER A 73 16.93 9.79 0.32
N LYS A 74 17.47 10.08 -0.85
CA LYS A 74 18.14 11.34 -1.17
C LYS A 74 17.17 12.37 -1.71
N GLU A 75 16.09 11.90 -2.30
CA GLU A 75 15.02 12.69 -2.87
C GLU A 75 13.90 12.89 -1.85
N ALA A 76 13.19 13.98 -1.97
CA ALA A 76 11.89 14.14 -1.31
C ALA A 76 10.82 13.35 -2.08
N THR A 77 9.83 12.80 -1.37
CA THR A 77 8.71 12.06 -1.99
C THR A 77 7.39 12.62 -1.49
N LEU A 78 6.42 12.77 -2.37
CA LEU A 78 5.09 13.26 -2.05
C LEU A 78 4.04 12.19 -2.23
N ILE A 79 3.26 11.94 -1.17
CA ILE A 79 1.96 11.25 -1.22
C ILE A 79 0.88 12.31 -1.07
N TRP A 80 -0.15 12.24 -1.88
CA TRP A 80 -1.19 13.26 -1.90
C TRP A 80 -2.55 12.70 -2.34
N GLN A 81 -3.59 13.44 -2.03
CA GLN A 81 -4.93 13.16 -2.53
C GLN A 81 -5.76 14.43 -2.59
N THR A 82 -6.51 14.62 -3.67
CA THR A 82 -7.54 15.65 -3.80
C THR A 82 -8.92 15.01 -3.90
N HIS A 83 -9.94 15.73 -3.45
CA HIS A 83 -11.33 15.34 -3.75
C HIS A 83 -11.53 15.39 -5.28
N PRO A 84 -12.22 14.40 -5.90
CA PRO A 84 -12.38 14.32 -7.36
C PRO A 84 -13.00 15.56 -7.99
N ASP A 85 -13.86 16.30 -7.26
CA ASP A 85 -14.48 17.55 -7.71
C ASP A 85 -13.60 18.79 -7.50
N ARG A 86 -12.36 18.61 -7.00
CA ARG A 86 -11.42 19.69 -6.66
C ARG A 86 -10.00 19.40 -7.15
N PRO A 87 -9.83 18.98 -8.42
CA PRO A 87 -8.51 18.65 -8.96
C PRO A 87 -7.55 19.86 -8.96
N GLU A 88 -8.09 21.09 -9.02
CA GLU A 88 -7.31 22.33 -9.00
C GLU A 88 -6.47 22.52 -7.72
N LEU A 89 -6.87 21.87 -6.60
CA LEU A 89 -6.11 21.94 -5.35
C LEU A 89 -4.73 21.29 -5.47
N LEU A 90 -4.51 20.42 -6.44
CA LEU A 90 -3.21 19.82 -6.69
C LEU A 90 -2.14 20.87 -6.99
N ALA A 91 -2.46 21.95 -7.70
CA ALA A 91 -1.53 23.06 -7.93
C ALA A 91 -0.99 23.62 -6.60
N GLY A 92 -1.86 23.95 -5.66
CA GLY A 92 -1.46 24.45 -4.34
C GLY A 92 -0.73 23.40 -3.47
N ILE A 93 -0.95 22.09 -3.72
CA ILE A 93 -0.16 21.02 -3.11
C ILE A 93 1.27 21.06 -3.65
N LEU A 94 1.45 21.18 -4.97
CA LEU A 94 2.76 21.19 -5.61
C LEU A 94 3.56 22.43 -5.23
N ASP A 95 2.93 23.63 -5.16
CA ASP A 95 3.58 24.84 -4.68
C ASP A 95 4.11 24.65 -3.25
N TRP A 96 3.27 24.11 -2.35
CA TRP A 96 3.67 23.81 -0.98
C TRP A 96 4.79 22.76 -0.91
N TYR A 97 4.74 21.76 -1.77
CA TYR A 97 5.75 20.71 -1.81
C TYR A 97 7.10 21.25 -2.30
N ASP A 98 7.08 22.12 -3.31
CA ASP A 98 8.28 22.77 -3.82
C ASP A 98 8.96 23.64 -2.74
N GLU A 99 8.18 24.39 -1.94
CA GLU A 99 8.67 25.15 -0.80
C GLU A 99 9.21 24.25 0.33
N THR A 100 8.50 23.13 0.62
CA THR A 100 8.81 22.24 1.74
C THR A 100 10.05 21.39 1.48
N ALA A 101 10.27 20.98 0.24
CA ALA A 101 11.38 20.13 -0.19
C ALA A 101 12.51 20.94 -0.84
N ASP A 102 12.67 22.21 -0.47
CA ASP A 102 13.69 23.12 -1.02
C ASP A 102 15.08 22.47 -1.00
N GLY A 103 15.80 22.57 -2.13
CA GLY A 103 17.14 22.02 -2.31
C GLY A 103 17.21 20.50 -2.54
N ALA A 104 16.09 19.79 -2.61
CA ALA A 104 16.06 18.36 -2.92
C ALA A 104 15.35 18.06 -4.25
N ASP A 105 15.80 17.05 -4.96
CA ASP A 105 15.03 16.48 -6.05
C ASP A 105 13.70 15.92 -5.51
N ARG A 106 12.63 16.06 -6.30
CA ARG A 106 11.26 15.79 -5.88
C ARG A 106 10.64 14.69 -6.70
N LEU A 107 10.16 13.68 -6.02
CA LEU A 107 9.47 12.55 -6.61
C LEU A 107 8.00 12.56 -6.19
N LEU A 108 7.14 12.21 -7.11
CA LEU A 108 5.74 11.87 -6.85
C LEU A 108 5.23 10.85 -7.87
N THR A 109 4.08 10.28 -7.63
CA THR A 109 3.38 9.45 -8.61
C THR A 109 2.04 10.07 -8.97
N VAL A 110 1.64 9.91 -10.23
CA VAL A 110 0.30 10.24 -10.71
C VAL A 110 -0.32 8.97 -11.29
N GLN A 111 -1.59 8.76 -11.08
CA GLN A 111 -2.24 7.60 -11.66
C GLN A 111 -2.49 7.76 -13.17
N SER A 112 -2.34 6.66 -13.91
CA SER A 112 -2.62 6.63 -15.35
C SER A 112 -4.08 6.98 -15.70
N ALA A 113 -5.00 6.79 -14.77
CA ALA A 113 -6.41 7.16 -14.92
C ALA A 113 -6.70 8.64 -14.62
N ASP A 114 -5.76 9.37 -13.97
CA ASP A 114 -5.96 10.76 -13.54
C ASP A 114 -5.35 11.76 -14.55
N VAL A 115 -5.99 11.90 -15.70
CA VAL A 115 -5.55 12.81 -16.76
C VAL A 115 -5.46 14.28 -16.30
N PRO A 116 -6.41 14.83 -15.52
CA PRO A 116 -6.28 16.17 -14.98
C PRO A 116 -5.02 16.35 -14.10
N ALA A 117 -4.73 15.42 -13.22
CA ALA A 117 -3.56 15.49 -12.37
C ALA A 117 -2.25 15.43 -13.18
N GLN A 118 -2.18 14.59 -14.22
CA GLN A 118 -1.01 14.53 -15.12
C GLN A 118 -0.73 15.90 -15.76
N ALA A 119 -1.77 16.59 -16.24
CA ALA A 119 -1.62 17.91 -16.85
C ALA A 119 -1.13 18.96 -15.84
N ILE A 120 -1.67 18.95 -14.60
CA ILE A 120 -1.27 19.89 -13.55
C ILE A 120 0.19 19.64 -13.14
N VAL A 121 0.59 18.39 -12.93
CA VAL A 121 1.95 18.01 -12.53
C VAL A 121 2.96 18.43 -13.62
N ALA A 122 2.66 18.16 -14.89
CA ALA A 122 3.52 18.58 -16.00
C ALA A 122 3.64 20.11 -16.08
N ALA A 123 2.56 20.86 -15.86
CA ALA A 123 2.57 22.33 -15.84
C ALA A 123 3.44 22.91 -14.69
N HIS A 124 3.65 22.14 -13.60
CA HIS A 124 4.53 22.51 -12.50
C HIS A 124 5.99 22.08 -12.69
N GLY A 125 6.35 21.65 -13.91
CA GLY A 125 7.75 21.33 -14.28
C GLY A 125 8.22 19.95 -13.85
N TYR A 126 7.31 19.05 -13.49
CA TYR A 126 7.66 17.65 -13.32
C TYR A 126 7.70 16.94 -14.67
N ALA A 127 8.66 16.05 -14.84
CA ALA A 127 8.79 15.19 -16.01
C ALA A 127 8.58 13.72 -15.60
N PHE A 128 8.17 12.89 -16.56
CA PHE A 128 8.11 11.46 -16.34
C PHE A 128 9.50 10.91 -16.01
N ASP A 129 9.58 10.11 -14.95
CA ASP A 129 10.80 9.42 -14.55
C ASP A 129 10.95 8.15 -15.41
N GLU A 130 11.77 8.22 -16.44
CA GLU A 130 11.98 7.14 -17.41
C GLU A 130 12.56 5.88 -16.76
N ASP A 131 13.39 6.02 -15.73
CA ASP A 131 14.00 4.88 -15.04
C ASP A 131 12.99 4.18 -14.14
N ALA A 132 12.33 4.94 -13.28
CA ALA A 132 11.32 4.39 -12.38
C ALA A 132 10.09 3.85 -13.13
N GLY A 133 9.71 4.49 -14.24
CA GLY A 133 8.58 4.11 -15.09
C GLY A 133 8.85 3.03 -16.14
N SER A 134 10.11 2.58 -16.27
CA SER A 134 10.55 1.59 -17.27
C SER A 134 9.97 0.19 -17.04
N ASP A 135 10.21 -0.72 -17.98
CA ASP A 135 9.84 -2.13 -17.89
C ASP A 135 10.54 -2.90 -16.76
N SER A 136 11.64 -2.35 -16.22
CA SER A 136 12.37 -2.85 -15.05
C SER A 136 12.22 -1.94 -13.82
N GLY A 137 11.44 -0.89 -13.92
CA GLY A 137 11.27 0.14 -12.91
C GLY A 137 10.50 -0.30 -11.66
N SER A 138 10.19 0.69 -10.84
CA SER A 138 9.58 0.46 -9.52
C SER A 138 8.09 0.83 -9.45
N TRP A 139 7.45 1.16 -10.55
CA TRP A 139 6.05 1.56 -10.60
C TRP A 139 5.08 0.45 -10.14
N SER A 140 3.98 0.87 -9.54
CA SER A 140 2.93 -0.01 -9.06
C SER A 140 1.79 -0.15 -10.06
N GLN A 141 1.24 -1.36 -10.16
CA GLN A 141 -0.03 -1.65 -10.81
C GLN A 141 -1.10 -1.80 -9.73
N PHE A 142 -2.20 -1.09 -9.89
CA PHE A 142 -3.37 -1.17 -9.03
C PHE A 142 -4.38 -2.11 -9.63
N ASN A 143 -4.89 -3.04 -8.81
CA ASN A 143 -5.74 -4.11 -9.28
C ASN A 143 -6.98 -4.22 -8.41
N MET A 144 -8.10 -4.56 -9.02
CA MET A 144 -9.39 -4.76 -8.38
C MET A 144 -9.97 -6.13 -8.74
N ARG A 145 -10.67 -6.73 -7.78
CA ARG A 145 -11.48 -7.93 -8.00
C ARG A 145 -12.82 -7.81 -7.29
N GLU A 146 -13.91 -8.13 -7.99
CA GLU A 146 -15.23 -8.34 -7.38
C GLU A 146 -15.27 -9.71 -6.68
N LEU A 147 -15.94 -9.78 -5.52
CA LEU A 147 -15.99 -10.99 -4.69
C LEU A 147 -17.23 -11.87 -4.97
N THR A 148 -17.79 -11.79 -6.17
CA THR A 148 -18.99 -12.58 -6.57
C THR A 148 -18.69 -14.06 -6.74
N ASP A 149 -17.53 -14.37 -7.30
CA ASP A 149 -17.12 -15.74 -7.64
C ASP A 149 -15.67 -15.98 -7.21
N VAL A 150 -15.49 -16.32 -5.93
CA VAL A 150 -14.19 -16.59 -5.33
C VAL A 150 -14.01 -18.11 -5.21
N PRO A 151 -13.02 -18.70 -5.89
CA PRO A 151 -12.71 -20.13 -5.76
C PRO A 151 -12.39 -20.52 -4.32
N GLU A 152 -12.68 -21.78 -3.97
CA GLU A 152 -12.28 -22.30 -2.67
C GLU A 152 -10.75 -22.41 -2.55
N PRO A 153 -10.16 -21.99 -1.42
CA PRO A 153 -8.74 -22.09 -1.21
C PRO A 153 -8.32 -23.53 -0.92
N THR A 154 -7.21 -23.97 -1.50
CA THR A 154 -6.63 -25.28 -1.27
C THR A 154 -5.22 -25.14 -0.71
N LEU A 155 -4.96 -25.79 0.43
CA LEU A 155 -3.63 -25.89 1.04
C LEU A 155 -3.02 -27.27 0.80
N PRO A 156 -1.67 -27.38 0.76
CA PRO A 156 -1.01 -28.67 0.84
C PRO A 156 -1.34 -29.40 2.16
N GLU A 157 -1.17 -30.72 2.16
CA GLU A 157 -1.44 -31.55 3.34
C GLU A 157 -0.66 -31.08 4.59
N GLY A 158 -1.35 -31.03 5.72
CA GLY A 158 -0.79 -30.60 7.01
C GLY A 158 -0.69 -29.09 7.21
N PHE A 159 -0.89 -28.27 6.18
CA PHE A 159 -0.99 -26.81 6.35
C PHE A 159 -2.40 -26.41 6.81
N ARG A 160 -2.50 -25.28 7.52
CA ARG A 160 -3.79 -24.75 7.96
C ARG A 160 -3.86 -23.24 7.95
N PHE A 161 -5.06 -22.70 7.81
CA PHE A 161 -5.32 -21.27 7.97
C PHE A 161 -5.45 -20.91 9.44
N LEU A 162 -4.89 -19.76 9.80
CA LEU A 162 -5.02 -19.08 11.10
C LEU A 162 -5.28 -17.60 10.86
N THR A 163 -5.52 -16.86 11.94
CA THR A 163 -5.54 -15.40 11.96
C THR A 163 -4.59 -14.87 13.03
N ALA A 164 -4.31 -13.56 13.01
CA ALA A 164 -3.52 -12.94 14.06
C ALA A 164 -4.20 -12.94 15.45
N ALA A 165 -5.50 -13.29 15.52
CA ALA A 165 -6.18 -13.53 16.78
C ALA A 165 -5.80 -14.87 17.41
N ASP A 166 -5.29 -15.83 16.63
CA ASP A 166 -4.98 -17.19 17.03
C ASP A 166 -3.52 -17.39 17.44
N VAL A 167 -2.66 -16.35 17.26
CA VAL A 167 -1.22 -16.45 17.48
C VAL A 167 -0.67 -15.33 18.37
N PRO A 168 0.44 -15.55 19.07
CA PRO A 168 1.16 -14.48 19.77
C PRO A 168 1.63 -13.37 18.82
N VAL A 169 1.71 -12.13 19.32
CA VAL A 169 2.23 -10.97 18.60
C VAL A 169 3.61 -11.23 18.00
N ALA A 170 4.51 -11.82 18.78
CA ALA A 170 5.87 -12.15 18.35
C ALA A 170 5.89 -13.07 17.12
N ASP A 171 4.96 -14.04 17.03
CA ASP A 171 4.87 -14.98 15.91
C ASP A 171 4.35 -14.28 14.64
N ALA A 172 3.36 -13.41 14.78
CA ALA A 172 2.85 -12.60 13.65
C ALA A 172 3.94 -11.66 13.11
N VAL A 173 4.73 -11.03 13.98
CA VAL A 173 5.88 -10.18 13.60
C VAL A 173 6.96 -11.02 12.92
N LYS A 174 7.25 -12.22 13.46
CA LYS A 174 8.21 -13.15 12.84
C LYS A 174 7.76 -13.55 11.44
N ALA A 175 6.49 -13.89 11.23
CA ALA A 175 5.93 -14.22 9.91
C ALA A 175 6.16 -13.10 8.91
N HIS A 176 5.90 -11.84 9.30
CA HIS A 176 6.19 -10.68 8.46
C HIS A 176 7.69 -10.57 8.15
N ARG A 177 8.56 -10.66 9.17
CA ARG A 177 10.03 -10.55 8.98
C ARG A 177 10.59 -11.63 8.06
N ASP A 178 10.09 -12.85 8.15
CA ASP A 178 10.53 -13.98 7.33
C ASP A 178 10.06 -13.82 5.85
N ALA A 179 8.88 -13.25 5.63
CA ALA A 179 8.35 -13.00 4.29
C ALA A 179 9.12 -11.88 3.55
N TRP A 180 9.54 -10.81 4.29
CA TRP A 180 10.26 -9.63 3.75
C TRP A 180 11.69 -9.52 4.29
N HIS A 181 12.38 -10.63 4.40
CA HIS A 181 13.78 -10.62 4.85
C HIS A 181 14.73 -9.93 3.84
N PRO A 182 15.62 -9.00 4.32
CA PRO A 182 15.73 -8.47 5.69
C PRO A 182 14.65 -7.43 6.01
N SER A 183 14.05 -7.53 7.21
CA SER A 183 12.99 -6.63 7.68
C SER A 183 13.30 -6.11 9.08
N SER A 184 13.10 -4.80 9.28
CA SER A 184 13.23 -4.11 10.58
C SER A 184 11.90 -4.00 11.34
N PHE A 185 10.84 -4.70 10.91
CA PHE A 185 9.54 -4.66 11.56
C PHE A 185 9.62 -5.18 12.98
N THR A 186 9.05 -4.48 13.96
CA THR A 186 9.15 -4.77 15.38
C THR A 186 7.80 -5.06 16.02
N GLU A 187 7.79 -5.71 17.18
CA GLU A 187 6.57 -5.90 17.97
C GLU A 187 5.93 -4.57 18.37
N THR A 188 6.75 -3.56 18.71
CA THR A 188 6.26 -2.21 19.02
C THR A 188 5.53 -1.58 17.83
N ALA A 189 6.07 -1.71 16.62
CA ALA A 189 5.42 -1.23 15.40
C ALA A 189 4.11 -2.00 15.14
N PHE A 190 4.11 -3.32 15.32
CA PHE A 190 2.92 -4.14 15.14
C PHE A 190 1.83 -3.83 16.18
N GLU A 191 2.20 -3.58 17.44
CA GLU A 191 1.24 -3.16 18.46
C GLU A 191 0.55 -1.83 18.11
N ARG A 192 1.24 -0.91 17.41
CA ARG A 192 0.59 0.29 16.86
C ARG A 192 -0.35 -0.05 15.70
N VAL A 193 0.10 -0.89 14.75
CA VAL A 193 -0.75 -1.36 13.65
C VAL A 193 -2.06 -1.93 14.19
N ARG A 194 -2.00 -2.78 15.20
CA ARG A 194 -3.17 -3.39 15.84
C ARG A 194 -4.16 -2.40 16.45
N ARG A 195 -3.70 -1.19 16.83
CA ARG A 195 -4.52 -0.13 17.41
C ARG A 195 -5.04 0.87 16.37
N THR A 196 -4.61 0.75 15.14
CA THR A 196 -4.96 1.69 14.07
C THR A 196 -6.21 1.22 13.34
N TRP A 197 -7.20 2.11 13.21
CA TRP A 197 -8.35 1.82 12.35
C TRP A 197 -7.93 1.78 10.88
N PRO A 198 -8.38 0.83 10.08
CA PRO A 198 -9.39 -0.23 10.34
C PRO A 198 -8.80 -1.63 10.60
N TYR A 199 -7.64 -1.75 11.29
CA TYR A 199 -7.05 -3.06 11.58
C TYR A 199 -8.02 -3.99 12.32
N ARG A 200 -8.05 -5.25 11.87
CA ARG A 200 -8.81 -6.34 12.51
C ARG A 200 -7.96 -7.60 12.53
N ALA A 201 -7.78 -8.18 13.72
CA ALA A 201 -6.96 -9.39 13.87
C ALA A 201 -7.55 -10.61 13.15
N ASP A 202 -8.88 -10.69 13.02
CA ASP A 202 -9.57 -11.74 12.26
C ASP A 202 -9.46 -11.57 10.73
N LEU A 203 -9.03 -10.41 10.25
CA LEU A 203 -8.72 -10.11 8.86
C LEU A 203 -7.20 -10.08 8.57
N HIS A 204 -6.36 -10.35 9.55
CA HIS A 204 -4.94 -10.61 9.35
C HIS A 204 -4.76 -12.13 9.25
N VAL A 205 -4.79 -12.64 8.03
CA VAL A 205 -4.79 -14.08 7.72
C VAL A 205 -3.37 -14.64 7.62
N LEU A 206 -3.22 -15.86 8.08
CA LEU A 206 -1.94 -16.58 8.16
C LEU A 206 -2.09 -17.99 7.61
N VAL A 207 -0.99 -18.56 7.12
CA VAL A 207 -0.88 -20.00 6.83
C VAL A 207 0.20 -20.59 7.71
N GLN A 208 -0.14 -21.63 8.45
CA GLN A 208 0.81 -22.39 9.25
C GLN A 208 1.18 -23.72 8.58
N ALA A 209 2.47 -24.00 8.54
CA ALA A 209 3.03 -25.27 8.07
C ALA A 209 2.92 -26.37 9.13
N PRO A 210 3.12 -27.67 8.76
CA PRO A 210 3.05 -28.80 9.69
C PRO A 210 4.03 -28.73 10.86
N ASP A 211 5.17 -28.07 10.70
CA ASP A 211 6.18 -27.87 11.74
C ASP A 211 5.87 -26.68 12.68
N GLY A 212 4.75 -26.01 12.49
CA GLY A 212 4.32 -24.84 13.26
C GLY A 212 4.80 -23.50 12.72
N THR A 213 5.66 -23.47 11.70
CA THR A 213 6.13 -22.23 11.07
C THR A 213 4.98 -21.47 10.41
N LEU A 214 4.90 -20.16 10.59
CA LEU A 214 3.96 -19.31 9.85
C LEU A 214 4.54 -19.03 8.46
N ALA A 215 4.04 -19.77 7.47
CA ALA A 215 4.59 -19.82 6.12
C ALA A 215 4.10 -18.69 5.19
N ALA A 216 2.95 -18.07 5.48
CA ALA A 216 2.45 -16.93 4.73
C ALA A 216 1.59 -16.02 5.61
N THR A 217 1.51 -14.75 5.26
CA THR A 217 0.78 -13.71 6.00
C THR A 217 0.20 -12.66 5.05
N ALA A 218 -1.00 -12.18 5.35
CA ALA A 218 -1.61 -11.02 4.69
C ALA A 218 -2.52 -10.25 5.66
N ILE A 219 -2.44 -8.93 5.63
CA ILE A 219 -3.42 -8.08 6.31
C ILE A 219 -4.46 -7.64 5.30
N ILE A 220 -5.72 -7.68 5.71
CA ILE A 220 -6.83 -7.14 4.94
C ILE A 220 -7.38 -5.93 5.69
N TRP A 221 -7.31 -4.78 5.05
CA TRP A 221 -7.89 -3.54 5.53
C TRP A 221 -9.28 -3.38 4.92
N LEU A 222 -10.31 -3.40 5.74
CA LEU A 222 -11.69 -3.28 5.25
C LEU A 222 -12.22 -1.87 5.49
N ASP A 223 -12.54 -1.17 4.42
CA ASP A 223 -13.41 0.00 4.47
C ASP A 223 -14.88 -0.45 4.35
N GLU A 224 -15.55 -0.53 5.49
CA GLU A 224 -16.95 -1.00 5.55
C GLU A 224 -17.92 -0.08 4.79
N ALA A 225 -17.63 1.23 4.70
CA ALA A 225 -18.51 2.17 4.01
C ALA A 225 -18.48 2.00 2.48
N THR A 226 -17.34 1.69 1.91
CA THR A 226 -17.18 1.43 0.47
C THR A 226 -17.23 -0.06 0.16
N GLN A 227 -17.34 -0.92 1.18
CA GLN A 227 -17.31 -2.38 1.09
C GLN A 227 -16.08 -2.90 0.30
N THR A 228 -14.97 -2.17 0.43
CA THR A 228 -13.71 -2.47 -0.26
C THR A 228 -12.68 -2.99 0.73
N GLY A 229 -12.20 -4.21 0.52
CA GLY A 229 -11.04 -4.75 1.23
C GLY A 229 -9.76 -4.45 0.46
N GLU A 230 -8.65 -4.28 1.17
CA GLU A 230 -7.33 -4.09 0.60
C GLU A 230 -6.37 -5.11 1.18
N PHE A 231 -5.59 -5.77 0.33
CA PHE A 231 -4.48 -6.59 0.76
C PHE A 231 -3.19 -5.76 0.87
N GLU A 232 -2.72 -5.46 2.08
CA GLU A 232 -1.44 -4.79 2.34
C GLU A 232 -0.96 -5.05 3.78
N PRO A 233 0.20 -5.68 3.98
CA PRO A 233 1.04 -6.39 3.00
C PRO A 233 0.61 -7.84 2.76
N VAL A 234 1.11 -8.45 1.67
CA VAL A 234 0.96 -9.90 1.38
C VAL A 234 2.33 -10.52 1.20
N GLY A 235 2.65 -11.57 1.93
CA GLY A 235 3.96 -12.21 1.83
C GLY A 235 3.97 -13.71 2.12
N THR A 236 4.95 -14.40 1.53
CA THR A 236 5.23 -15.81 1.76
C THR A 236 6.68 -15.98 2.18
N HIS A 237 6.90 -16.68 3.29
CA HIS A 237 8.20 -17.06 3.79
C HIS A 237 9.04 -17.69 2.68
N ARG A 238 10.31 -17.29 2.55
CA ARG A 238 11.16 -17.66 1.40
C ARG A 238 11.25 -19.17 1.17
N GLU A 239 11.29 -19.98 2.22
CA GLU A 239 11.43 -21.44 2.15
C GLU A 239 10.13 -22.15 1.75
N PHE A 240 8.99 -21.47 1.85
CA PHE A 240 7.68 -22.00 1.50
C PHE A 240 7.12 -21.43 0.20
N ARG A 241 7.93 -20.68 -0.57
CA ARG A 241 7.51 -20.15 -1.88
C ARG A 241 7.28 -21.26 -2.89
N ARG A 242 6.46 -20.99 -3.91
CA ARG A 242 6.15 -21.91 -5.03
C ARG A 242 5.37 -23.16 -4.64
N GLN A 243 4.72 -23.17 -3.48
CA GLN A 243 3.84 -24.24 -3.00
C GLN A 243 2.35 -23.88 -3.06
N GLY A 244 1.98 -22.81 -3.76
CA GLY A 244 0.58 -22.35 -3.88
C GLY A 244 0.05 -21.58 -2.66
N LEU A 245 0.86 -21.39 -1.60
CA LEU A 245 0.40 -20.77 -0.35
C LEU A 245 -0.09 -19.34 -0.53
N GLY A 246 0.57 -18.52 -1.38
CA GLY A 246 0.14 -17.15 -1.65
C GLY A 246 -1.24 -17.09 -2.32
N THR A 247 -1.51 -18.01 -3.24
CA THR A 247 -2.82 -18.18 -3.87
C THR A 247 -3.88 -18.58 -2.85
N ALA A 248 -3.61 -19.63 -2.06
CA ALA A 248 -4.53 -20.12 -1.04
C ALA A 248 -4.85 -19.06 0.02
N LEU A 249 -3.81 -18.34 0.49
CA LEU A 249 -3.94 -17.25 1.47
C LEU A 249 -4.86 -16.14 0.97
N GLN A 250 -4.69 -15.70 -0.28
CA GLN A 250 -5.52 -14.64 -0.87
C GLN A 250 -6.96 -15.08 -1.06
N LEU A 251 -7.20 -16.28 -1.61
CA LEU A 251 -8.55 -16.82 -1.75
C LEU A 251 -9.24 -16.94 -0.37
N HIS A 252 -8.53 -17.47 0.64
CA HIS A 252 -9.05 -17.52 2.00
C HIS A 252 -9.37 -16.12 2.55
N GLY A 253 -8.46 -15.17 2.35
CA GLY A 253 -8.66 -13.78 2.76
C GLY A 253 -9.88 -13.13 2.10
N MET A 254 -10.10 -13.40 0.79
CA MET A 254 -11.29 -12.92 0.07
C MET A 254 -12.58 -13.50 0.65
N HIS A 255 -12.62 -14.79 0.97
CA HIS A 255 -13.78 -15.40 1.63
C HIS A 255 -14.05 -14.75 3.00
N ARG A 256 -13.00 -14.50 3.78
CA ARG A 256 -13.14 -13.82 5.08
C ARG A 256 -13.63 -12.38 4.92
N ALA A 257 -13.05 -11.61 3.99
CA ALA A 257 -13.47 -10.24 3.70
C ALA A 257 -14.95 -10.19 3.26
N ARG A 258 -15.35 -11.10 2.36
CA ARG A 258 -16.74 -11.23 1.91
C ARG A 258 -17.69 -11.55 3.05
N ALA A 259 -17.30 -12.46 3.95
CA ALA A 259 -18.11 -12.84 5.10
C ALA A 259 -18.40 -11.67 6.08
N VAL A 260 -17.58 -10.63 6.06
CA VAL A 260 -17.76 -9.41 6.87
C VAL A 260 -18.19 -8.20 6.04
N GLY A 261 -18.70 -8.42 4.82
CA GLY A 261 -19.39 -7.41 4.02
C GLY A 261 -18.58 -6.76 2.90
N ALA A 262 -17.35 -7.20 2.63
CA ALA A 262 -16.65 -6.73 1.44
C ALA A 262 -17.31 -7.27 0.17
N THR A 263 -17.47 -6.42 -0.83
CA THR A 263 -17.98 -6.78 -2.17
C THR A 263 -16.86 -6.84 -3.20
N ARG A 264 -15.72 -6.19 -2.92
CA ARG A 264 -14.55 -6.16 -3.80
C ARG A 264 -13.26 -6.09 -3.00
N MET A 265 -12.16 -6.48 -3.65
CA MET A 265 -10.81 -6.42 -3.10
C MET A 265 -9.92 -5.59 -4.01
N PHE A 266 -9.04 -4.80 -3.38
CA PHE A 266 -7.99 -4.03 -4.00
C PHE A 266 -6.62 -4.57 -3.60
N VAL A 267 -5.64 -4.44 -4.50
CA VAL A 267 -4.23 -4.67 -4.20
C VAL A 267 -3.33 -3.85 -5.13
N ALA A 268 -2.30 -3.26 -4.55
CA ALA A 268 -1.19 -2.70 -5.29
C ALA A 268 -0.08 -3.74 -5.43
N CYS A 269 0.59 -3.79 -6.57
CA CYS A 269 1.74 -4.65 -6.77
C CYS A 269 2.75 -4.03 -7.71
N ARG A 270 4.01 -4.48 -7.66
CA ARG A 270 5.00 -4.09 -8.65
C ARG A 270 4.51 -4.48 -10.05
N GLY A 271 4.36 -3.48 -10.92
CA GLY A 271 3.73 -3.61 -12.22
C GLY A 271 4.69 -3.89 -13.37
N ALA A 272 5.99 -3.55 -13.23
CA ALA A 272 6.96 -3.64 -14.29
C ALA A 272 7.13 -5.08 -14.83
N PRO A 273 7.20 -5.28 -16.16
CA PRO A 273 7.31 -6.59 -16.81
C PRO A 273 8.48 -7.45 -16.32
N ALA A 274 9.59 -6.83 -15.93
CA ALA A 274 10.74 -7.54 -15.36
C ALA A 274 10.44 -8.18 -13.98
N HIS A 275 9.32 -7.85 -13.36
CA HIS A 275 8.90 -8.36 -12.04
C HIS A 275 7.56 -9.11 -12.11
N PRO A 276 7.45 -10.22 -12.87
CA PRO A 276 6.17 -10.84 -13.20
C PRO A 276 5.52 -11.61 -12.04
N ALA A 277 6.28 -11.91 -10.98
CA ALA A 277 5.81 -12.83 -9.93
C ALA A 277 4.57 -12.33 -9.17
N ALA A 278 4.55 -11.05 -8.77
CA ALA A 278 3.41 -10.48 -8.06
C ALA A 278 2.19 -10.35 -8.97
N ARG A 279 2.39 -9.83 -10.19
CA ARG A 279 1.31 -9.73 -11.19
C ARG A 279 0.68 -11.09 -11.48
N GLY A 280 1.51 -12.10 -11.78
CA GLY A 280 1.02 -13.45 -12.06
C GLY A 280 0.26 -14.07 -10.90
N LEU A 281 0.67 -13.76 -9.64
CA LEU A 281 -0.05 -14.21 -8.47
C LEU A 281 -1.46 -13.59 -8.39
N TYR A 282 -1.56 -12.26 -8.55
CA TYR A 282 -2.84 -11.56 -8.47
C TYR A 282 -3.77 -11.84 -9.66
N ASP A 283 -3.22 -11.89 -10.87
CA ASP A 283 -3.98 -12.33 -12.07
C ASP A 283 -4.55 -13.75 -11.88
N GLY A 284 -3.75 -14.66 -11.32
CA GLY A 284 -4.13 -16.05 -11.07
C GLY A 284 -5.26 -16.21 -10.06
N VAL A 285 -5.46 -15.27 -9.16
CA VAL A 285 -6.60 -15.24 -8.23
C VAL A 285 -7.70 -14.27 -8.68
N GLY A 286 -7.67 -13.81 -9.94
CA GLY A 286 -8.77 -13.10 -10.59
C GLY A 286 -8.79 -11.59 -10.42
N PHE A 287 -7.74 -10.97 -9.91
CA PHE A 287 -7.61 -9.51 -9.97
C PHE A 287 -7.44 -9.03 -11.42
N ARG A 288 -7.89 -7.82 -11.69
CA ARG A 288 -7.74 -7.16 -12.99
C ARG A 288 -7.13 -5.78 -12.80
N PRO A 289 -6.26 -5.35 -13.74
CA PRO A 289 -5.69 -4.01 -13.70
C PRO A 289 -6.77 -2.92 -13.73
N LEU A 290 -6.62 -1.94 -12.85
CA LEU A 290 -7.46 -0.76 -12.75
C LEU A 290 -6.74 0.46 -13.30
N SER A 291 -5.53 0.71 -12.81
CA SER A 291 -4.63 1.79 -13.21
C SER A 291 -3.18 1.44 -12.84
N ARG A 292 -2.26 2.33 -13.12
CA ARG A 292 -0.86 2.21 -12.69
C ARG A 292 -0.28 3.54 -12.27
N ASP A 293 0.79 3.52 -11.52
CA ASP A 293 1.63 4.68 -11.27
C ASP A 293 2.32 5.16 -12.55
N LEU A 294 2.39 6.48 -12.66
CA LEU A 294 3.27 7.20 -13.58
C LEU A 294 4.25 8.02 -12.71
N PRO A 295 5.45 7.48 -12.43
CA PRO A 295 6.44 8.18 -11.63
C PRO A 295 6.84 9.50 -12.29
N GLN A 296 6.99 10.55 -11.49
CA GLN A 296 7.35 11.90 -11.94
C GLN A 296 8.51 12.42 -11.09
N ILE A 297 9.41 13.16 -11.72
CA ILE A 297 10.57 13.77 -11.09
C ILE A 297 10.67 15.24 -11.45
N LYS A 298 11.09 16.05 -10.48
CA LYS A 298 11.55 17.43 -10.69
C LYS A 298 12.92 17.58 -10.05
N VAL A 299 13.92 17.70 -10.91
CA VAL A 299 15.32 17.86 -10.50
C VAL A 299 15.58 19.31 -10.15
N VAL A 300 16.26 19.55 -9.04
CA VAL A 300 16.74 20.87 -8.62
C VAL A 300 18.13 21.05 -9.19
N GLY A 301 18.28 22.02 -10.08
CA GLY A 301 19.55 22.37 -10.74
C GLY A 301 20.53 23.07 -9.81
#